data_46417597694681ad7baab66cc4218780
#
_entry.id   46417597694681ad7baab66cc4218780
#
_cell.length_a   1.000
_cell.length_b   1.000
_cell.length_c   1.000
_cell.angle_alpha   90.00
_cell.angle_beta   90.00
_cell.angle_gamma   90.00
#
_symmetry.space_group_name_H-M   'P 1'
#
loop_
_entity.id
_entity.type
_entity.pdbx_description
1 polymer ?
#
loop_
_entity_poly.entity_id
_entity_poly.type
_entity_poly.pdbx_seq_one_letter_code
_entity_poly.pdbx_strand_id
1 'polypeptide(L)'
;VERVMDAMEEAGINVIIGTPTYAIPTWMVKSHPDVMAETVNGRGIYGARQIMDITHPVYRFYAERVIRKLMECTAYRKCVIGFQVDNETKYYGTAGKNVQEKFVKYLRRKFNNDLDAMNHEFGLDYWSNRINAWEDFPDVRGTINGSLGAEFEKFQRTLVDEFLSWQADIVNEYRREDQFITHNFDFEWRGYSYGVQPDVNHYHAAKALTIAGTDIYHPTQDDLTGAEIAFGGDMTRSLKRDNYLVLETEAQGYPGWSPYK
;
A
#
# COMPACT_ATOMS: atom_id res chain seq x y z
N VAL A 1 -10.83 -22.77 3.43
CA VAL A 1 -11.53 -21.59 3.95
C VAL A 1 -12.78 -22.03 4.71
N GLU A 2 -13.76 -22.70 4.08
CA GLU A 2 -15.06 -23.06 4.65
C GLU A 2 -14.95 -23.77 6.00
N ARG A 3 -14.16 -24.85 6.10
CA ARG A 3 -13.95 -25.58 7.37
C ARG A 3 -13.45 -24.69 8.51
N VAL A 4 -12.64 -23.68 8.21
CA VAL A 4 -12.17 -22.73 9.23
C VAL A 4 -13.30 -21.81 9.65
N MET A 5 -14.09 -21.31 8.70
CA MET A 5 -15.25 -20.46 9.00
C MET A 5 -16.29 -21.21 9.83
N ASP A 6 -16.57 -22.49 9.50
CA ASP A 6 -17.49 -23.33 10.28
C ASP A 6 -17.01 -23.45 11.74
N ALA A 7 -15.73 -23.72 11.95
CA ALA A 7 -15.15 -23.82 13.30
C ALA A 7 -15.20 -22.50 14.08
N MET A 8 -14.99 -21.36 13.40
CA MET A 8 -15.08 -20.04 14.04
C MET A 8 -16.53 -19.72 14.43
N GLU A 9 -17.50 -20.02 13.57
CA GLU A 9 -18.92 -19.85 13.89
C GLU A 9 -19.36 -20.72 15.07
N GLU A 10 -18.96 -21.97 15.08
CA GLU A 10 -19.23 -22.93 16.18
C GLU A 10 -18.63 -22.45 17.51
N ALA A 11 -17.41 -21.89 17.46
CA ALA A 11 -16.71 -21.37 18.63
C ALA A 11 -17.15 -19.96 19.05
N GLY A 12 -18.02 -19.28 18.29
CA GLY A 12 -18.43 -17.91 18.54
C GLY A 12 -17.30 -16.89 18.38
N ILE A 13 -16.31 -17.17 17.51
CA ILE A 13 -15.14 -16.30 17.28
C ILE A 13 -15.42 -15.41 16.08
N ASN A 14 -15.30 -14.09 16.27
CA ASN A 14 -15.35 -13.12 15.19
C ASN A 14 -14.07 -13.13 14.36
N VAL A 15 -14.21 -12.94 13.04
CA VAL A 15 -13.11 -13.02 12.08
C VAL A 15 -13.04 -11.76 11.24
N ILE A 16 -11.83 -11.24 11.05
CA ILE A 16 -11.50 -10.24 10.03
C ILE A 16 -10.75 -10.98 8.92
N ILE A 17 -11.21 -10.85 7.68
CA ILE A 17 -10.62 -11.50 6.51
C ILE A 17 -9.65 -10.56 5.82
N GLY A 18 -8.38 -10.96 5.70
CA GLY A 18 -7.38 -10.25 4.90
C GLY A 18 -7.42 -10.65 3.42
N THR A 19 -7.36 -9.69 2.50
CA THR A 19 -7.17 -10.00 1.08
C THR A 19 -5.73 -10.49 0.85
N PRO A 20 -5.51 -11.62 0.14
CA PRO A 20 -4.20 -12.26 0.05
C PRO A 20 -3.36 -11.68 -1.09
N THR A 21 -3.04 -10.38 -1.06
CA THR A 21 -2.47 -9.63 -2.17
C THR A 21 -1.02 -9.19 -1.97
N TYR A 22 -0.47 -9.30 -0.77
CA TYR A 22 0.88 -8.85 -0.41
C TYR A 22 2.02 -9.82 -0.81
N ALA A 23 1.71 -10.91 -1.49
CA ALA A 23 2.69 -11.87 -2.01
C ALA A 23 2.19 -12.47 -3.31
N ILE A 24 3.12 -12.95 -4.15
CA ILE A 24 2.82 -13.55 -5.44
C ILE A 24 3.31 -15.00 -5.50
N PRO A 25 2.58 -15.89 -6.19
CA PRO A 25 3.00 -17.28 -6.32
C PRO A 25 4.16 -17.43 -7.33
N THR A 26 4.96 -18.49 -7.15
CA THR A 26 6.14 -18.79 -7.97
C THR A 26 5.84 -18.89 -9.46
N TRP A 27 4.68 -19.49 -9.82
CA TRP A 27 4.29 -19.63 -11.21
C TRP A 27 4.09 -18.29 -11.92
N MET A 28 3.60 -17.26 -11.19
CA MET A 28 3.38 -15.93 -11.75
C MET A 28 4.71 -15.28 -12.12
N VAL A 29 5.70 -15.34 -11.25
CA VAL A 29 7.06 -14.81 -11.52
C VAL A 29 7.71 -15.56 -12.69
N LYS A 30 7.51 -16.87 -12.77
CA LYS A 30 8.08 -17.68 -13.86
C LYS A 30 7.47 -17.35 -15.22
N SER A 31 6.14 -17.14 -15.24
CA SER A 31 5.40 -16.87 -16.48
C SER A 31 5.41 -15.39 -16.89
N HIS A 32 5.54 -14.51 -15.93
CA HIS A 32 5.49 -13.05 -16.09
C HIS A 32 6.57 -12.39 -15.22
N PRO A 33 7.85 -12.52 -15.57
CA PRO A 33 8.94 -11.99 -14.72
C PRO A 33 8.92 -10.46 -14.57
N ASP A 34 8.23 -9.75 -15.43
CA ASP A 34 7.98 -8.30 -15.38
C ASP A 34 6.94 -7.88 -14.33
N VAL A 35 6.28 -8.85 -13.67
CA VAL A 35 5.42 -8.57 -12.50
C VAL A 35 6.23 -8.11 -11.29
N MET A 36 7.52 -8.43 -11.25
CA MET A 36 8.40 -8.02 -10.17
C MET A 36 8.62 -6.51 -10.19
N ALA A 37 8.57 -5.88 -9.01
CA ALA A 37 8.84 -4.47 -8.86
C ALA A 37 10.23 -4.12 -9.43
N GLU A 38 10.30 -3.14 -10.31
CA GLU A 38 11.54 -2.60 -10.84
C GLU A 38 11.81 -1.26 -10.18
N THR A 39 12.91 -1.16 -9.46
CA THR A 39 13.29 0.00 -8.65
C THR A 39 14.54 0.68 -9.21
N VAL A 40 15.03 1.72 -8.55
CA VAL A 40 16.34 2.34 -8.85
C VAL A 40 17.50 1.36 -8.70
N ASN A 41 17.33 0.30 -7.89
CA ASN A 41 18.34 -0.73 -7.63
C ASN A 41 18.19 -1.96 -8.56
N GLY A 42 17.29 -1.88 -9.54
CA GLY A 42 16.98 -2.99 -10.43
C GLY A 42 15.69 -3.74 -10.04
N ARG A 43 15.47 -4.88 -10.68
CA ARG A 43 14.29 -5.70 -10.47
C ARG A 43 14.38 -6.49 -9.17
N GLY A 44 13.28 -6.56 -8.43
CA GLY A 44 13.16 -7.33 -7.21
C GLY A 44 13.40 -8.83 -7.43
N ILE A 45 13.96 -9.49 -6.41
CA ILE A 45 14.22 -10.94 -6.44
C ILE A 45 13.06 -11.64 -5.74
N TYR A 46 12.56 -12.74 -6.32
CA TYR A 46 11.52 -13.55 -5.71
C TYR A 46 12.00 -14.15 -4.37
N GLY A 47 11.08 -14.25 -3.43
CA GLY A 47 11.32 -14.89 -2.12
C GLY A 47 11.00 -14.01 -0.92
N ALA A 48 10.91 -12.69 -1.12
CA ALA A 48 10.35 -11.77 -0.14
C ALA A 48 8.85 -11.53 -0.42
N ARG A 49 8.11 -11.06 0.56
CA ARG A 49 6.77 -10.51 0.33
C ARG A 49 6.87 -9.10 -0.25
N GLN A 50 5.79 -8.61 -0.88
CA GLN A 50 5.69 -7.21 -1.32
C GLN A 50 6.77 -6.79 -2.34
N ILE A 51 6.99 -7.62 -3.34
CA ILE A 51 8.02 -7.42 -4.38
C ILE A 51 7.44 -7.26 -5.78
N MET A 52 6.12 -7.09 -5.88
CA MET A 52 5.43 -6.96 -7.15
C MET A 52 5.17 -5.49 -7.50
N ASP A 53 5.05 -5.22 -8.77
CA ASP A 53 4.46 -3.98 -9.26
C ASP A 53 2.95 -4.02 -9.07
N ILE A 54 2.45 -3.28 -8.08
CA ILE A 54 1.01 -3.20 -7.75
C ILE A 54 0.17 -2.60 -8.89
N THR A 55 0.79 -2.05 -9.93
CA THR A 55 0.11 -1.53 -11.12
C THR A 55 0.10 -2.52 -12.29
N HIS A 56 0.81 -3.65 -12.16
CA HIS A 56 0.98 -4.59 -13.26
C HIS A 56 -0.34 -5.29 -13.62
N PRO A 57 -0.76 -5.27 -14.89
CA PRO A 57 -2.10 -5.75 -15.28
C PRO A 57 -2.32 -7.23 -15.01
N VAL A 58 -1.30 -8.07 -15.19
CA VAL A 58 -1.39 -9.53 -14.91
C VAL A 58 -1.53 -9.76 -13.41
N TYR A 59 -0.77 -9.04 -12.59
CA TYR A 59 -0.92 -9.12 -11.14
C TYR A 59 -2.34 -8.71 -10.71
N ARG A 60 -2.83 -7.57 -11.19
CA ARG A 60 -4.19 -7.09 -10.90
C ARG A 60 -5.27 -8.08 -11.30
N PHE A 61 -5.15 -8.70 -12.47
CA PHE A 61 -6.09 -9.70 -12.96
C PHE A 61 -6.20 -10.90 -12.02
N TYR A 62 -5.07 -11.47 -11.59
CA TYR A 62 -5.07 -12.63 -10.70
C TYR A 62 -5.39 -12.26 -9.24
N ALA A 63 -4.99 -11.10 -8.76
CA ALA A 63 -5.34 -10.58 -7.45
C ALA A 63 -6.87 -10.38 -7.34
N GLU A 64 -7.50 -9.78 -8.34
CA GLU A 64 -8.96 -9.64 -8.39
C GLU A 64 -9.67 -11.00 -8.33
N ARG A 65 -9.21 -11.96 -9.12
CA ARG A 65 -9.81 -13.31 -9.11
C ARG A 65 -9.78 -13.96 -7.73
N VAL A 66 -8.65 -13.85 -7.03
CA VAL A 66 -8.54 -14.48 -5.71
C VAL A 66 -9.34 -13.71 -4.66
N ILE A 67 -9.38 -12.38 -4.72
CA ILE A 67 -10.23 -11.59 -3.82
C ILE A 67 -11.69 -11.96 -4.02
N ARG A 68 -12.21 -11.92 -5.25
CA ARG A 68 -13.60 -12.26 -5.55
C ARG A 68 -13.94 -13.68 -5.06
N LYS A 69 -13.07 -14.64 -5.28
CA LYS A 69 -13.28 -16.00 -4.83
C LYS A 69 -13.28 -16.15 -3.31
N LEU A 70 -12.44 -15.39 -2.63
CA LEU A 70 -12.43 -15.31 -1.17
C LEU A 70 -13.73 -14.69 -0.65
N MET A 71 -14.19 -13.60 -1.24
CA MET A 71 -15.44 -12.93 -0.88
C MET A 71 -16.66 -13.84 -1.04
N GLU A 72 -16.75 -14.57 -2.15
CA GLU A 72 -17.82 -15.57 -2.38
C GLU A 72 -17.92 -16.61 -1.26
N CYS A 73 -16.79 -16.98 -0.67
CA CYS A 73 -16.73 -18.00 0.39
C CYS A 73 -16.92 -17.42 1.81
N THR A 74 -16.73 -16.11 2.01
CA THR A 74 -16.60 -15.54 3.36
C THR A 74 -17.57 -14.42 3.69
N ALA A 75 -18.00 -13.61 2.72
CA ALA A 75 -18.74 -12.37 3.00
C ALA A 75 -20.10 -12.63 3.67
N TYR A 76 -20.76 -13.73 3.37
CA TYR A 76 -22.06 -14.09 3.95
C TYR A 76 -21.97 -14.70 5.35
N ARG A 77 -20.77 -15.08 5.80
CA ARG A 77 -20.56 -15.77 7.09
C ARG A 77 -20.84 -14.84 8.26
N LYS A 78 -21.57 -15.33 9.26
CA LYS A 78 -21.95 -14.54 10.44
C LYS A 78 -20.74 -14.16 11.31
N CYS A 79 -19.73 -15.03 11.39
CA CYS A 79 -18.52 -14.78 12.15
C CYS A 79 -17.65 -13.68 11.51
N VAL A 80 -17.80 -13.38 10.22
CA VAL A 80 -17.02 -12.35 9.54
C VAL A 80 -17.57 -10.97 9.84
N ILE A 81 -16.81 -10.17 10.59
CA ILE A 81 -17.19 -8.83 11.03
C ILE A 81 -16.56 -7.70 10.19
N GLY A 82 -15.56 -8.03 9.38
CA GLY A 82 -14.88 -7.05 8.53
C GLY A 82 -13.81 -7.65 7.64
N PHE A 83 -13.23 -6.77 6.83
CA PHE A 83 -12.18 -7.11 5.86
C PHE A 83 -11.01 -6.16 6.00
N GLN A 84 -9.79 -6.73 6.02
CA GLN A 84 -8.55 -5.97 5.86
C GLN A 84 -8.12 -6.08 4.40
N VAL A 85 -8.02 -4.94 3.70
CA VAL A 85 -7.52 -4.92 2.34
C VAL A 85 -6.00 -4.84 2.35
N ASP A 86 -5.35 -5.78 1.69
CA ASP A 86 -3.90 -5.94 1.63
C ASP A 86 -3.20 -5.96 3.00
N ASN A 87 -1.90 -5.75 3.03
CA ASN A 87 -1.09 -5.71 4.25
C ASN A 87 0.05 -4.71 4.11
N GLU A 88 0.12 -3.71 5.00
CA GLU A 88 1.18 -2.70 5.05
C GLU A 88 1.56 -2.15 3.67
N THR A 89 0.57 -1.81 2.86
CA THR A 89 0.75 -1.49 1.44
C THR A 89 1.66 -0.29 1.23
N LYS A 90 2.63 -0.46 0.36
CA LYS A 90 3.61 0.55 -0.08
C LYS A 90 3.72 0.50 -1.59
N TYR A 91 4.33 1.50 -2.20
CA TYR A 91 4.66 1.40 -3.63
C TYR A 91 5.96 0.61 -3.89
N TYR A 92 6.70 0.22 -2.83
CA TYR A 92 7.92 -0.62 -2.85
C TYR A 92 9.04 -0.09 -3.76
N GLY A 93 9.14 1.22 -3.92
CA GLY A 93 10.08 1.85 -4.81
C GLY A 93 9.85 1.55 -6.30
N THR A 94 8.68 1.01 -6.65
CA THR A 94 8.33 0.62 -8.03
C THR A 94 8.41 1.83 -8.96
N ALA A 95 9.26 1.72 -9.97
CA ALA A 95 9.53 2.76 -10.96
C ALA A 95 9.73 2.20 -12.38
N GLY A 96 9.26 0.98 -12.62
CA GLY A 96 9.36 0.31 -13.92
C GLY A 96 8.45 0.91 -14.99
N LYS A 97 8.47 0.30 -16.17
CA LYS A 97 7.78 0.80 -17.37
C LYS A 97 6.31 1.18 -17.12
N ASN A 98 5.53 0.32 -16.45
CA ASN A 98 4.12 0.59 -16.17
C ASN A 98 3.92 1.87 -15.34
N VAL A 99 4.77 2.07 -14.35
CA VAL A 99 4.73 3.24 -13.46
C VAL A 99 5.16 4.50 -14.21
N GLN A 100 6.23 4.43 -15.02
CA GLN A 100 6.68 5.55 -15.85
C GLN A 100 5.59 6.00 -16.83
N GLU A 101 4.95 5.07 -17.55
CA GLU A 101 3.85 5.39 -18.46
C GLU A 101 2.64 6.00 -17.74
N LYS A 102 2.30 5.51 -16.55
CA LYS A 102 1.25 6.09 -15.71
C LYS A 102 1.63 7.50 -15.23
N PHE A 103 2.89 7.73 -14.89
CA PHE A 103 3.39 9.05 -14.48
C PHE A 103 3.27 10.08 -15.60
N VAL A 104 3.69 9.74 -16.81
CA VAL A 104 3.52 10.63 -17.98
C VAL A 104 2.04 10.98 -18.20
N LYS A 105 1.13 9.98 -18.12
CA LYS A 105 -0.32 10.22 -18.20
C LYS A 105 -0.84 11.11 -17.08
N TYR A 106 -0.31 10.95 -15.88
CA TYR A 106 -0.62 11.79 -14.71
C TYR A 106 -0.20 13.24 -14.99
N LEU A 107 1.03 13.48 -15.44
CA LEU A 107 1.53 14.82 -15.75
C LEU A 107 0.75 15.48 -16.90
N ARG A 108 0.45 14.73 -17.95
CA ARG A 108 -0.40 15.24 -19.04
C ARG A 108 -1.75 15.77 -18.53
N ARG A 109 -2.39 15.05 -17.63
CA ARG A 109 -3.65 15.49 -17.00
C ARG A 109 -3.43 16.70 -16.08
N LYS A 110 -2.41 16.65 -15.22
CA LYS A 110 -2.09 17.73 -14.27
C LYS A 110 -1.86 19.07 -14.96
N PHE A 111 -1.17 19.06 -16.08
CA PHE A 111 -0.82 20.24 -16.86
C PHE A 111 -1.75 20.50 -18.07
N ASN A 112 -2.90 19.85 -18.16
CA ASN A 112 -3.84 19.98 -19.28
C ASN A 112 -3.15 19.80 -20.66
N ASN A 113 -2.21 18.87 -20.76
CA ASN A 113 -1.37 18.61 -21.93
C ASN A 113 -0.43 19.78 -22.32
N ASP A 114 -0.23 20.76 -21.44
CA ASP A 114 0.70 21.87 -21.64
C ASP A 114 2.10 21.47 -21.15
N LEU A 115 2.96 21.12 -22.12
CA LEU A 115 4.32 20.68 -21.86
C LEU A 115 5.24 21.84 -21.44
N ASP A 116 4.97 23.06 -21.94
CA ASP A 116 5.74 24.26 -21.58
C ASP A 116 5.47 24.65 -20.13
N ALA A 117 4.21 24.62 -19.70
CA ALA A 117 3.85 24.84 -18.32
C ALA A 117 4.53 23.82 -17.38
N MET A 118 4.58 22.54 -17.77
CA MET A 118 5.26 21.51 -16.99
C MET A 118 6.78 21.76 -16.90
N ASN A 119 7.44 22.06 -18.02
CA ASN A 119 8.87 22.37 -18.03
C ASN A 119 9.19 23.60 -17.15
N HIS A 120 8.33 24.60 -17.22
CA HIS A 120 8.47 25.80 -16.40
C HIS A 120 8.29 25.51 -14.91
N GLU A 121 7.22 24.81 -14.55
CA GLU A 121 6.91 24.44 -13.15
C GLU A 121 8.06 23.65 -12.50
N PHE A 122 8.64 22.70 -13.20
CA PHE A 122 9.74 21.90 -12.70
C PHE A 122 11.12 22.52 -12.93
N GLY A 123 11.19 23.67 -13.63
CA GLY A 123 12.46 24.35 -13.91
C GLY A 123 13.41 23.51 -14.76
N LEU A 124 12.90 22.87 -15.83
CA LEU A 124 13.69 21.95 -16.67
C LEU A 124 14.51 22.62 -17.77
N ASP A 125 14.50 23.96 -17.88
CA ASP A 125 15.19 24.71 -18.92
C ASP A 125 16.69 24.87 -18.64
N TYR A 126 17.39 23.78 -18.26
CA TYR A 126 18.82 23.79 -18.02
C TYR A 126 19.45 22.45 -18.39
N TRP A 127 20.70 22.43 -18.79
CA TRP A 127 21.50 21.25 -19.13
C TRP A 127 20.77 20.21 -20.01
N SER A 128 19.98 20.70 -20.97
CA SER A 128 19.20 19.87 -21.89
C SER A 128 18.15 18.97 -21.19
N ASN A 129 17.70 19.34 -20.00
CA ASN A 129 16.66 18.59 -19.27
C ASN A 129 15.23 18.89 -19.78
N ARG A 130 15.06 19.96 -20.61
CA ARG A 130 13.76 20.31 -21.18
C ARG A 130 13.20 19.15 -21.98
N ILE A 131 11.94 18.80 -21.72
CA ILE A 131 11.19 17.77 -22.44
C ILE A 131 10.40 18.47 -23.55
N ASN A 132 10.59 18.07 -24.80
CA ASN A 132 10.00 18.73 -25.96
C ASN A 132 8.81 17.95 -26.55
N ALA A 133 8.64 16.70 -26.20
CA ALA A 133 7.46 15.90 -26.54
C ALA A 133 7.13 14.93 -25.38
N TRP A 134 5.86 14.63 -25.19
CA TRP A 134 5.45 13.67 -24.17
C TRP A 134 5.96 12.24 -24.46
N GLU A 135 6.14 11.93 -25.71
CA GLU A 135 6.65 10.65 -26.22
C GLU A 135 8.14 10.46 -25.94
N ASP A 136 8.86 11.55 -25.73
CA ASP A 136 10.29 11.58 -25.39
C ASP A 136 10.54 11.68 -23.88
N PHE A 137 9.51 11.48 -23.07
CA PHE A 137 9.63 11.60 -21.62
C PHE A 137 10.64 10.59 -21.09
N PRO A 138 11.72 11.02 -20.42
CA PRO A 138 12.77 10.14 -19.96
C PRO A 138 12.32 9.31 -18.75
N ASP A 139 13.07 8.23 -18.48
CA ASP A 139 12.97 7.54 -17.18
C ASP A 139 13.40 8.51 -16.08
N VAL A 140 12.52 8.72 -15.10
CA VAL A 140 12.77 9.69 -14.02
C VAL A 140 13.56 9.12 -12.85
N ARG A 141 13.91 7.83 -12.89
CA ARG A 141 14.78 7.24 -11.86
C ARG A 141 16.15 7.92 -11.86
N GLY A 142 16.54 8.44 -10.70
CA GLY A 142 17.82 9.12 -10.58
C GLY A 142 17.91 10.49 -11.26
N THR A 143 16.77 11.11 -11.60
CA THR A 143 16.78 12.48 -12.11
C THR A 143 17.47 13.42 -11.13
N ILE A 144 18.30 14.33 -11.66
CA ILE A 144 18.94 15.38 -10.86
C ILE A 144 18.00 16.55 -10.55
N ASN A 145 16.86 16.63 -11.25
CA ASN A 145 15.84 17.64 -10.99
C ASN A 145 15.01 17.28 -9.76
N GLY A 146 15.23 17.99 -8.66
CA GLY A 146 14.56 17.73 -7.39
C GLY A 146 13.04 17.94 -7.46
N SER A 147 12.54 18.90 -8.23
CA SER A 147 11.10 19.16 -8.38
C SER A 147 10.40 18.01 -9.12
N LEU A 148 10.98 17.55 -10.22
CA LEU A 148 10.46 16.41 -10.98
C LEU A 148 10.52 15.11 -10.15
N GLY A 149 11.64 14.89 -9.44
CA GLY A 149 11.81 13.74 -8.55
C GLY A 149 10.78 13.72 -7.42
N ALA A 150 10.57 14.84 -6.75
CA ALA A 150 9.57 14.97 -5.69
C ALA A 150 8.12 14.76 -6.20
N GLU A 151 7.81 15.23 -7.41
CA GLU A 151 6.52 14.98 -8.03
C GLU A 151 6.33 13.50 -8.39
N PHE A 152 7.40 12.82 -8.81
CA PHE A 152 7.35 11.38 -9.06
C PHE A 152 7.08 10.59 -7.78
N GLU A 153 7.77 10.88 -6.67
CA GLU A 153 7.49 10.27 -5.37
C GLU A 153 6.06 10.54 -4.89
N LYS A 154 5.58 11.77 -5.06
CA LYS A 154 4.19 12.11 -4.76
C LYS A 154 3.22 11.29 -5.60
N PHE A 155 3.49 11.12 -6.89
CA PHE A 155 2.70 10.27 -7.76
C PHE A 155 2.74 8.81 -7.32
N GLN A 156 3.91 8.27 -6.95
CA GLN A 156 4.04 6.88 -6.49
C GLN A 156 3.15 6.60 -5.27
N ARG A 157 3.00 7.56 -4.34
CA ARG A 157 2.04 7.42 -3.21
C ARG A 157 0.59 7.30 -3.68
N THR A 158 0.22 7.93 -4.80
CA THR A 158 -1.13 7.78 -5.35
C THR A 158 -1.41 6.39 -5.89
N LEU A 159 -0.39 5.61 -6.21
CA LEU A 159 -0.54 4.21 -6.63
C LEU A 159 -1.04 3.33 -5.47
N VAL A 160 -0.61 3.65 -4.25
CA VAL A 160 -1.11 2.98 -3.04
C VAL A 160 -2.60 3.32 -2.82
N ASP A 161 -2.97 4.60 -2.94
CA ASP A 161 -4.36 5.04 -2.82
C ASP A 161 -5.26 4.30 -3.82
N GLU A 162 -4.83 4.24 -5.09
CA GLU A 162 -5.54 3.52 -6.17
C GLU A 162 -5.66 2.02 -5.87
N PHE A 163 -4.58 1.41 -5.35
CA PHE A 163 -4.55 -0.02 -5.08
C PHE A 163 -5.48 -0.43 -3.95
N LEU A 164 -5.46 0.33 -2.85
CA LEU A 164 -6.36 0.08 -1.71
C LEU A 164 -7.82 0.37 -2.08
N SER A 165 -8.09 1.47 -2.78
CA SER A 165 -9.44 1.79 -3.23
C SER A 165 -10.01 0.70 -4.15
N TRP A 166 -9.22 0.22 -5.10
CA TRP A 166 -9.62 -0.86 -6.00
C TRP A 166 -9.96 -2.15 -5.25
N GLN A 167 -9.21 -2.54 -4.23
CA GLN A 167 -9.55 -3.71 -3.42
C GLN A 167 -10.80 -3.47 -2.57
N ALA A 168 -10.92 -2.28 -1.98
CA ALA A 168 -12.10 -1.91 -1.21
C ALA A 168 -13.38 -1.90 -2.07
N ASP A 169 -13.29 -1.45 -3.32
CA ASP A 169 -14.41 -1.49 -4.26
C ASP A 169 -14.87 -2.92 -4.54
N ILE A 170 -13.95 -3.86 -4.76
CA ILE A 170 -14.29 -5.28 -4.93
C ILE A 170 -14.95 -5.83 -3.65
N VAL A 171 -14.41 -5.54 -2.47
CA VAL A 171 -14.98 -5.97 -1.19
C VAL A 171 -16.40 -5.40 -1.01
N ASN A 172 -16.62 -4.14 -1.38
CA ASN A 172 -17.93 -3.48 -1.29
C ASN A 172 -19.01 -4.14 -2.16
N GLU A 173 -18.66 -4.85 -3.23
CA GLU A 173 -19.63 -5.60 -4.05
C GLU A 173 -20.24 -6.81 -3.29
N TYR A 174 -19.57 -7.29 -2.24
CA TYR A 174 -19.94 -8.54 -1.55
C TYR A 174 -20.28 -8.35 -0.07
N ARG A 175 -19.66 -7.40 0.61
CA ARG A 175 -19.82 -7.24 2.07
C ARG A 175 -21.24 -6.86 2.46
N ARG A 176 -21.63 -7.23 3.66
CA ARG A 176 -22.83 -6.70 4.32
C ARG A 176 -22.58 -5.29 4.87
N GLU A 177 -23.63 -4.53 5.14
CA GLU A 177 -23.52 -3.17 5.69
C GLU A 177 -22.86 -3.12 7.09
N ASP A 178 -23.06 -4.19 7.87
CA ASP A 178 -22.51 -4.34 9.23
C ASP A 178 -21.02 -4.71 9.24
N GLN A 179 -20.43 -5.07 8.10
CA GLN A 179 -19.01 -5.42 7.97
C GLN A 179 -18.17 -4.20 7.60
N PHE A 180 -17.10 -3.97 8.35
CA PHE A 180 -16.17 -2.87 8.06
C PHE A 180 -15.11 -3.25 7.04
N ILE A 181 -14.46 -2.22 6.48
CA ILE A 181 -13.22 -2.34 5.68
C ILE A 181 -12.14 -1.57 6.41
N THR A 182 -10.99 -2.20 6.60
CA THR A 182 -9.81 -1.62 7.23
C THR A 182 -8.53 -1.95 6.46
N HIS A 183 -7.43 -1.33 6.86
CA HIS A 183 -6.07 -1.61 6.40
C HIS A 183 -5.10 -1.36 7.56
N ASN A 184 -4.08 -2.18 7.67
CA ASN A 184 -3.03 -2.04 8.67
C ASN A 184 -1.91 -1.14 8.14
N PHE A 185 -2.03 0.18 8.38
CA PHE A 185 -0.96 1.11 8.07
C PHE A 185 0.23 0.82 8.99
N ASP A 186 1.39 0.62 8.36
CA ASP A 186 2.64 0.36 9.05
C ASP A 186 3.13 1.60 9.81
N PHE A 187 3.30 1.46 11.10
CA PHE A 187 3.86 2.48 11.99
C PHE A 187 4.99 1.85 12.81
N GLU A 188 6.22 2.23 12.49
CA GLU A 188 7.42 1.69 13.14
C GLU A 188 8.33 2.81 13.62
N TRP A 189 8.31 3.09 14.92
CA TRP A 189 8.99 4.24 15.52
C TRP A 189 10.49 4.34 15.20
N ARG A 190 11.17 3.19 15.11
CA ARG A 190 12.60 3.13 14.78
C ARG A 190 12.88 2.99 13.30
N GLY A 191 11.94 2.49 12.55
CA GLY A 191 12.08 2.24 11.11
C GLY A 191 11.89 3.49 10.27
N TYR A 192 11.02 4.41 10.72
CA TYR A 192 10.66 5.62 9.97
C TYR A 192 10.80 6.89 10.82
N SER A 193 10.93 8.04 10.16
CA SER A 193 10.90 9.33 10.83
C SER A 193 9.58 9.51 11.57
N TYR A 194 9.66 9.64 12.90
CA TYR A 194 8.50 9.68 13.80
C TYR A 194 7.55 8.48 13.67
N GLY A 195 8.03 7.37 13.15
CA GLY A 195 7.26 6.14 12.99
C GLY A 195 6.34 6.10 11.77
N VAL A 196 6.22 7.19 11.01
CA VAL A 196 5.28 7.30 9.89
C VAL A 196 5.87 6.74 8.61
N GLN A 197 5.19 5.79 7.99
CA GLN A 197 5.57 5.20 6.70
C GLN A 197 5.62 6.26 5.58
N PRO A 198 6.80 6.51 4.95
CA PRO A 198 6.95 7.59 3.98
C PRO A 198 6.32 7.30 2.60
N ASP A 199 6.12 6.02 2.28
CA ASP A 199 5.64 5.58 0.96
C ASP A 199 4.12 5.66 0.79
N VAL A 200 3.41 6.17 1.79
CA VAL A 200 1.96 6.23 1.83
C VAL A 200 1.46 7.61 2.18
N ASN A 201 0.43 8.08 1.50
CA ASN A 201 -0.38 9.19 1.97
C ASN A 201 -1.55 8.65 2.78
N HIS A 202 -1.37 8.51 4.09
CA HIS A 202 -2.34 7.88 4.98
C HIS A 202 -3.75 8.52 4.88
N TYR A 203 -3.84 9.85 4.76
CA TYR A 203 -5.13 10.54 4.64
C TYR A 203 -5.87 10.22 3.35
N HIS A 204 -5.14 10.05 2.25
CA HIS A 204 -5.74 9.68 0.97
C HIS A 204 -6.12 8.19 0.95
N ALA A 205 -5.19 7.33 1.36
CA ALA A 205 -5.41 5.89 1.40
C ALA A 205 -6.58 5.51 2.33
N ALA A 206 -6.71 6.18 3.48
CA ALA A 206 -7.80 5.93 4.43
C ALA A 206 -9.20 6.28 3.89
N LYS A 207 -9.32 7.00 2.78
CA LYS A 207 -10.64 7.30 2.18
C LYS A 207 -11.36 6.03 1.71
N ALA A 208 -10.63 5.01 1.31
CA ALA A 208 -11.17 3.71 0.91
C ALA A 208 -11.72 2.88 2.08
N LEU A 209 -11.37 3.22 3.31
CA LEU A 209 -11.66 2.44 4.51
C LEU A 209 -12.91 2.96 5.22
N THR A 210 -13.62 2.07 5.91
CA THR A 210 -14.71 2.46 6.82
C THR A 210 -14.19 2.75 8.22
N ILE A 211 -13.15 2.03 8.67
CA ILE A 211 -12.44 2.28 9.92
C ILE A 211 -10.93 2.26 9.65
N ALA A 212 -10.18 3.19 10.22
CA ALA A 212 -8.73 3.21 10.11
C ALA A 212 -8.12 2.10 10.97
N GLY A 213 -7.06 1.49 10.46
CA GLY A 213 -6.26 0.51 11.18
C GLY A 213 -4.78 0.84 11.10
N THR A 214 -4.00 0.35 12.02
CA THR A 214 -2.56 0.55 12.06
C THR A 214 -1.87 -0.62 12.74
N ASP A 215 -0.60 -0.76 12.42
CA ASP A 215 0.35 -1.58 13.15
C ASP A 215 1.24 -0.66 13.96
N ILE A 216 1.38 -0.88 15.25
CA ILE A 216 2.24 -0.09 16.12
C ILE A 216 3.32 -0.98 16.69
N TYR A 217 4.49 -0.92 16.08
CA TYR A 217 5.69 -1.58 16.56
C TYR A 217 6.52 -0.61 17.39
N HIS A 218 6.51 -0.81 18.68
CA HIS A 218 7.21 0.03 19.64
C HIS A 218 8.53 -0.60 20.09
N PRO A 219 9.47 0.19 20.65
CA PRO A 219 10.69 -0.36 21.21
C PRO A 219 10.42 -1.26 22.39
N THR A 220 11.44 -2.02 22.80
CA THR A 220 11.38 -2.87 23.98
C THR A 220 11.17 -2.06 25.26
N GLN A 221 10.80 -2.75 26.33
CA GLN A 221 10.45 -2.20 27.63
C GLN A 221 11.42 -1.11 28.13
N ASP A 222 12.72 -1.31 27.93
CA ASP A 222 13.75 -0.37 28.43
C ASP A 222 13.76 0.99 27.68
N ASP A 223 13.26 1.00 26.46
CA ASP A 223 13.25 2.17 25.59
C ASP A 223 11.83 2.71 25.33
N LEU A 224 10.80 2.05 25.86
CA LEU A 224 9.42 2.41 25.66
C LEU A 224 9.05 3.63 26.51
N THR A 225 8.63 4.72 25.88
CA THR A 225 8.19 5.94 26.56
C THR A 225 6.66 6.11 26.56
N GLY A 226 5.97 5.37 25.70
CA GLY A 226 4.54 5.55 25.44
C GLY A 226 4.23 6.65 24.40
N ALA A 227 5.17 7.52 24.08
CA ALA A 227 4.97 8.58 23.09
C ALA A 227 4.72 8.02 21.69
N GLU A 228 5.41 6.97 21.30
CA GLU A 228 5.28 6.24 20.05
C GLU A 228 3.89 5.61 19.90
N ILE A 229 3.35 5.03 20.96
CA ILE A 229 2.00 4.44 20.97
C ILE A 229 0.96 5.55 20.89
N ALA A 230 1.11 6.59 21.69
CA ALA A 230 0.19 7.74 21.70
C ALA A 230 0.17 8.44 20.35
N PHE A 231 1.33 8.72 19.77
CA PHE A 231 1.42 9.40 18.47
C PHE A 231 0.85 8.55 17.32
N GLY A 232 1.21 7.25 17.26
CA GLY A 232 0.66 6.34 16.24
C GLY A 232 -0.86 6.20 16.33
N GLY A 233 -1.39 6.09 17.55
CA GLY A 233 -2.82 6.05 17.82
C GLY A 233 -3.55 7.35 17.44
N ASP A 234 -3.02 8.51 17.84
CA ASP A 234 -3.62 9.81 17.52
C ASP A 234 -3.57 10.12 16.02
N MET A 235 -2.46 9.78 15.36
CA MET A 235 -2.33 9.88 13.91
C MET A 235 -3.42 9.03 13.23
N THR A 236 -3.55 7.77 13.60
CA THR A 236 -4.54 6.85 13.00
C THR A 236 -5.97 7.32 13.26
N ARG A 237 -6.29 7.77 14.49
CA ARG A 237 -7.56 8.38 14.81
C ARG A 237 -7.88 9.59 13.93
N SER A 238 -6.87 10.41 13.62
CA SER A 238 -7.06 11.62 12.83
C SER A 238 -7.48 11.34 11.38
N LEU A 239 -7.16 10.16 10.83
CA LEU A 239 -7.48 9.78 9.45
C LEU A 239 -8.99 9.75 9.17
N LYS A 240 -9.78 9.29 10.14
CA LYS A 240 -11.25 9.18 10.05
C LYS A 240 -11.96 10.05 11.07
N ARG A 241 -11.25 10.68 12.01
CA ARG A 241 -11.78 11.42 13.17
C ARG A 241 -12.72 10.57 14.03
N ASP A 242 -12.42 9.29 14.14
CA ASP A 242 -13.22 8.29 14.84
C ASP A 242 -12.29 7.23 15.46
N ASN A 243 -12.87 6.22 16.12
CA ASN A 243 -12.13 5.08 16.63
C ASN A 243 -11.34 4.39 15.51
N TYR A 244 -10.28 3.71 15.91
CA TYR A 244 -9.38 3.00 15.02
C TYR A 244 -9.06 1.61 15.59
N LEU A 245 -8.46 0.76 14.76
CA LEU A 245 -7.99 -0.57 15.15
C LEU A 245 -6.46 -0.57 15.24
N VAL A 246 -5.91 -1.18 16.27
CA VAL A 246 -4.53 -1.66 16.27
C VAL A 246 -4.58 -3.12 15.83
N LEU A 247 -4.10 -3.40 14.63
CA LEU A 247 -4.20 -4.71 13.99
C LEU A 247 -2.99 -5.57 14.27
N GLU A 248 -1.83 -4.94 14.40
CA GLU A 248 -0.59 -5.59 14.78
C GLU A 248 0.12 -4.76 15.86
N THR A 249 0.67 -5.44 16.86
CA THR A 249 1.51 -4.85 17.89
C THR A 249 2.29 -5.94 18.60
N GLU A 250 3.21 -5.56 19.48
CA GLU A 250 4.02 -6.52 20.21
C GLU A 250 4.00 -6.28 21.70
N ALA A 251 3.68 -7.33 22.44
CA ALA A 251 3.71 -7.32 23.89
C ALA A 251 5.08 -7.69 24.49
N GLN A 252 5.99 -8.26 23.71
CA GLN A 252 7.24 -8.86 24.19
C GLN A 252 8.50 -8.44 23.42
N GLY A 253 8.43 -7.41 22.64
CA GLY A 253 9.49 -7.08 21.72
C GLY A 253 9.48 -8.00 20.49
N TYR A 254 10.17 -7.59 19.47
CA TYR A 254 10.10 -8.18 18.15
C TYR A 254 10.85 -9.52 18.11
N PRO A 255 10.19 -10.66 17.86
CA PRO A 255 10.85 -11.96 17.83
C PRO A 255 12.01 -11.97 16.82
N GLY A 256 13.22 -12.22 17.29
CA GLY A 256 14.44 -12.19 16.49
C GLY A 256 15.02 -10.79 16.23
N TRP A 257 14.36 -9.71 16.64
CA TRP A 257 14.88 -8.35 16.52
C TRP A 257 15.36 -7.80 17.85
N SER A 258 14.59 -8.02 18.88
CA SER A 258 14.97 -7.63 20.21
C SER A 258 14.35 -8.60 21.21
N PRO A 259 15.14 -9.47 21.86
CA PRO A 259 14.59 -10.36 22.86
C PRO A 259 14.01 -9.52 24.00
N TYR A 260 12.85 -9.93 24.48
CA TYR A 260 12.29 -9.42 25.72
C TYR A 260 13.25 -9.75 26.89
N LYS A 261 13.56 -8.78 27.71
CA LYS A 261 14.37 -8.95 28.91
C LYS A 261 13.51 -8.80 30.17
#